data_b915ac212977cc0376387eee22fdca1a
#
_entry.id   b915ac212977cc0376387eee22fdca1a
#
_cell.length_a   1.000
_cell.length_b   1.000
_cell.length_c   1.000
_cell.angle_alpha   90.00
_cell.angle_beta   90.00
_cell.angle_gamma   90.00
#
_symmetry.space_group_name_H-M   'P 1'
#
loop_
_entity.id
_entity.type
_entity.pdbx_description
1 polymer ?
#
loop_
_entity_poly.entity_id
_entity_poly.type
_entity_poly.pdbx_seq_one_letter_code
_entity_poly.pdbx_strand_id
1 'polypeptide(L)'
;MMGLRLKILSWWTPTWVISRELDHVFQVTTAALKSLLAAHALEIQTKRSDEKSKPKTIEQKRASMAAEHAMLVEALATSIGPEEALRLGREALFRVGKQLGMANRGKLGVGSNPMDLIRAATILYRVLGIEFNIERSDKKRATLIVHRCALSQHYSEVTCRVLSATDEGVVKGLNPHVNMAFTEVLTSGCSKCRAQIEFEN
;
A
#
# COMPACT_ATOMS: atom_id res chain seq x y z
N MET A 1 24.68 8.80 -11.61
CA MET A 1 24.62 8.77 -10.12
C MET A 1 23.22 8.46 -9.55
N MET A 2 22.15 8.38 -10.35
CA MET A 2 20.78 8.15 -9.87
C MET A 2 20.54 6.77 -9.19
N GLY A 3 21.19 5.70 -9.62
CA GLY A 3 20.96 4.37 -9.03
C GLY A 3 21.63 4.10 -7.68
N LEU A 4 22.55 4.93 -7.21
CA LEU A 4 23.26 4.70 -5.94
C LEU A 4 22.36 4.93 -4.72
N ARG A 5 21.55 5.99 -4.73
CA ARG A 5 20.59 6.28 -3.65
C ARG A 5 19.57 5.16 -3.46
N LEU A 6 19.02 4.65 -4.57
CA LEU A 6 18.06 3.54 -4.54
C LEU A 6 18.70 2.26 -3.98
N LYS A 7 19.94 1.96 -4.37
CA LYS A 7 20.70 0.82 -3.84
C LYS A 7 20.93 0.94 -2.33
N ILE A 8 21.39 2.09 -1.85
CA ILE A 8 21.67 2.33 -0.44
C ILE A 8 20.37 2.18 0.38
N LEU A 9 19.28 2.85 -0.01
CA LEU A 9 18.02 2.81 0.71
C LEU A 9 17.37 1.42 0.68
N SER A 10 17.51 0.65 -0.40
CA SER A 10 17.00 -0.73 -0.44
C SER A 10 17.76 -1.67 0.48
N TRP A 11 19.05 -1.40 0.72
CA TRP A 11 19.84 -2.16 1.68
C TRP A 11 19.56 -1.72 3.12
N TRP A 12 19.54 -0.41 3.37
CA TRP A 12 19.31 0.15 4.70
C TRP A 12 18.45 1.42 4.64
N THR A 13 17.30 1.39 5.31
CA THR A 13 16.39 2.52 5.42
C THR A 13 16.38 2.99 6.87
N PRO A 14 16.84 4.23 7.16
CA PRO A 14 16.83 4.75 8.52
C PRO A 14 15.42 4.82 9.12
N THR A 15 15.30 4.58 10.43
CA THR A 15 14.02 4.57 11.15
C THR A 15 13.23 5.88 11.01
N TRP A 16 13.92 7.03 10.97
CA TRP A 16 13.27 8.32 10.76
C TRP A 16 12.66 8.46 9.35
N VAL A 17 13.29 7.86 8.33
CA VAL A 17 12.71 7.80 6.97
C VAL A 17 11.49 6.91 6.98
N ILE A 18 11.57 5.73 7.59
CA ILE A 18 10.43 4.81 7.73
C ILE A 18 9.26 5.52 8.40
N SER A 19 9.50 6.20 9.52
CA SER A 19 8.48 6.93 10.27
C SER A 19 7.80 8.01 9.43
N ARG A 20 8.60 8.83 8.74
CA ARG A 20 8.09 9.92 7.91
C ARG A 20 7.29 9.42 6.71
N GLU A 21 7.80 8.42 6.01
CA GLU A 21 7.11 7.86 4.84
C GLU A 21 5.83 7.12 5.25
N LEU A 22 5.83 6.45 6.41
CA LEU A 22 4.64 5.84 6.98
C LEU A 22 3.56 6.88 7.30
N ASP A 23 3.94 7.99 7.94
CA ASP A 23 3.02 9.10 8.24
C ASP A 23 2.45 9.70 6.93
N HIS A 24 3.28 9.82 5.89
CA HIS A 24 2.83 10.34 4.59
C HIS A 24 1.84 9.39 3.90
N VAL A 25 2.17 8.10 3.82
CA VAL A 25 1.26 7.07 3.26
C VAL A 25 -0.06 7.09 4.03
N PHE A 26 -0.01 7.08 5.36
CA PHE A 26 -1.20 7.15 6.20
C PHE A 26 -2.07 8.36 5.89
N GLN A 27 -1.49 9.55 5.82
CA GLN A 27 -2.22 10.78 5.54
C GLN A 27 -2.95 10.72 4.18
N VAL A 28 -2.28 10.31 3.11
CA VAL A 28 -2.87 10.36 1.77
C VAL A 28 -3.92 9.27 1.54
N THR A 29 -3.70 8.06 2.09
CA THR A 29 -4.67 6.96 1.98
C THR A 29 -5.92 7.23 2.83
N THR A 30 -5.74 7.71 4.06
CA THR A 30 -6.85 8.11 4.94
C THR A 30 -7.65 9.27 4.36
N ALA A 31 -6.98 10.28 3.80
CA ALA A 31 -7.66 11.41 3.16
C ALA A 31 -8.53 10.95 1.97
N ALA A 32 -8.04 10.01 1.16
CA ALA A 32 -8.81 9.46 0.04
C ALA A 32 -10.05 8.70 0.51
N LEU A 33 -9.92 7.86 1.54
CA LEU A 33 -11.05 7.14 2.12
C LEU A 33 -12.07 8.09 2.75
N LYS A 34 -11.62 9.10 3.50
CA LYS A 34 -12.49 10.13 4.08
C LYS A 34 -13.22 10.95 3.00
N SER A 35 -12.54 11.31 1.91
CA SER A 35 -13.17 12.00 0.79
C SER A 35 -14.24 11.14 0.12
N LEU A 36 -13.99 9.84 0.00
CA LEU A 36 -14.95 8.91 -0.55
C LEU A 36 -16.20 8.79 0.33
N LEU A 37 -16.01 8.68 1.65
CA LEU A 37 -17.11 8.67 2.62
C LEU A 37 -17.93 9.96 2.57
N ALA A 38 -17.27 11.11 2.55
CA ALA A 38 -17.95 12.42 2.44
C ALA A 38 -18.78 12.57 1.16
N ALA A 39 -18.29 12.02 0.03
CA ALA A 39 -19.02 12.02 -1.24
C ALA A 39 -20.33 11.21 -1.18
N HIS A 40 -20.44 10.26 -0.24
CA HIS A 40 -21.65 9.47 0.01
C HIS A 40 -22.48 9.96 1.20
N ALA A 41 -22.31 11.24 1.59
CA ALA A 41 -23.01 11.91 2.70
C ALA A 41 -22.85 11.22 4.06
N LEU A 42 -21.73 10.54 4.26
CA LEU A 42 -21.41 9.83 5.51
C LEU A 42 -20.53 10.72 6.39
N GLU A 43 -21.16 11.42 7.32
CA GLU A 43 -20.43 12.02 8.43
C GLU A 43 -20.01 10.91 9.40
N ILE A 44 -18.76 10.46 9.25
CA ILE A 44 -18.16 9.73 10.36
C ILE A 44 -17.80 10.77 11.40
N GLN A 45 -18.56 10.78 12.50
CA GLN A 45 -18.01 11.30 13.75
C GLN A 45 -16.80 10.43 14.08
N THR A 46 -15.64 10.79 13.54
CA THR A 46 -14.39 10.29 14.07
C THR A 46 -14.41 10.76 15.52
N LYS A 47 -14.81 9.86 16.45
CA LYS A 47 -14.47 10.08 17.85
C LYS A 47 -13.00 10.45 17.81
N ARG A 48 -12.69 11.72 18.05
CA ARG A 48 -11.35 12.09 18.46
C ARG A 48 -11.05 11.12 19.57
N SER A 49 -10.25 10.11 19.24
CA SER A 49 -9.71 9.25 20.28
C SER A 49 -9.03 10.21 21.22
N ASP A 50 -9.65 10.37 22.40
CA ASP A 50 -9.08 11.11 23.49
C ASP A 50 -7.59 10.81 23.51
N GLU A 51 -6.80 11.83 23.53
CA GLU A 51 -5.34 11.94 23.73
C GLU A 51 -4.60 10.64 24.10
N LYS A 52 -4.88 9.55 23.36
CA LYS A 52 -4.13 8.31 23.45
C LYS A 52 -2.75 8.65 22.93
N SER A 53 -1.79 8.59 23.80
CA SER A 53 -0.37 8.85 23.61
C SER A 53 0.07 8.60 22.15
N LYS A 54 0.64 9.63 21.51
CA LYS A 54 1.18 9.53 20.14
C LYS A 54 1.96 8.24 19.99
N PRO A 55 1.74 7.47 18.92
CA PRO A 55 2.45 6.20 18.73
C PRO A 55 3.95 6.41 18.80
N LYS A 56 4.61 5.70 19.71
CA LYS A 56 6.04 5.88 20.02
C LYS A 56 6.92 5.02 19.11
N THR A 57 6.42 3.86 18.68
CA THR A 57 7.17 2.92 17.84
C THR A 57 6.60 2.84 16.42
N ILE A 58 7.40 2.34 15.48
CA ILE A 58 6.96 2.10 14.10
C ILE A 58 5.82 1.08 14.06
N GLU A 59 5.88 0.05 14.87
CA GLU A 59 4.84 -0.99 14.97
C GLU A 59 3.51 -0.39 15.45
N GLN A 60 3.55 0.47 16.46
CA GLN A 60 2.35 1.19 16.93
C GLN A 60 1.77 2.11 15.86
N LYS A 61 2.62 2.77 15.06
CA LYS A 61 2.17 3.59 13.93
C LYS A 61 1.48 2.74 12.86
N ARG A 62 2.05 1.57 12.51
CA ARG A 62 1.46 0.63 11.56
C ARG A 62 0.11 0.13 12.06
N ALA A 63 0.02 -0.28 13.31
CA ALA A 63 -1.22 -0.75 13.92
C ALA A 63 -2.31 0.34 13.94
N SER A 64 -1.95 1.57 14.32
CA SER A 64 -2.89 2.70 14.33
C SER A 64 -3.38 3.05 12.93
N MET A 65 -2.48 3.08 11.94
CA MET A 65 -2.83 3.28 10.54
C MET A 65 -3.78 2.19 10.05
N ALA A 66 -3.47 0.93 10.32
CA ALA A 66 -4.28 -0.19 9.87
C ALA A 66 -5.68 -0.20 10.51
N ALA A 67 -5.77 0.11 11.81
CA ALA A 67 -7.04 0.22 12.51
C ALA A 67 -7.93 1.35 11.94
N GLU A 68 -7.35 2.51 11.62
CA GLU A 68 -8.11 3.61 11.01
C GLU A 68 -8.55 3.26 9.59
N HIS A 69 -7.70 2.63 8.79
CA HIS A 69 -8.11 2.14 7.46
C HIS A 69 -9.27 1.15 7.54
N ALA A 70 -9.18 0.16 8.44
CA ALA A 70 -10.25 -0.82 8.64
C ALA A 70 -11.57 -0.13 8.99
N MET A 71 -11.56 0.77 9.96
CA MET A 71 -12.74 1.53 10.37
C MET A 71 -13.38 2.30 9.20
N LEU A 72 -12.57 2.97 8.37
CA LEU A 72 -13.07 3.76 7.26
C LEU A 72 -13.66 2.88 6.13
N VAL A 73 -13.00 1.77 5.81
CA VAL A 73 -13.49 0.83 4.78
C VAL A 73 -14.75 0.10 5.26
N GLU A 74 -14.82 -0.30 6.53
CA GLU A 74 -15.99 -0.93 7.12
C GLU A 74 -17.20 0.02 7.16
N ALA A 75 -16.97 1.29 7.52
CA ALA A 75 -18.00 2.31 7.46
C ALA A 75 -18.53 2.49 6.03
N LEU A 76 -17.64 2.53 5.04
CA LEU A 76 -18.02 2.59 3.63
C LEU A 76 -18.83 1.36 3.23
N ALA A 77 -18.36 0.15 3.55
CA ALA A 77 -19.02 -1.10 3.22
C ALA A 77 -20.41 -1.23 3.87
N THR A 78 -20.55 -0.75 5.11
CA THR A 78 -21.84 -0.73 5.81
C THR A 78 -22.85 0.19 5.12
N SER A 79 -22.38 1.28 4.53
CA SER A 79 -23.25 2.32 3.99
C SER A 79 -23.68 2.09 2.55
N ILE A 80 -22.79 1.62 1.70
CA ILE A 80 -23.04 1.45 0.27
C ILE A 80 -22.97 -0.02 -0.19
N GLY A 81 -22.75 -0.94 0.75
CA GLY A 81 -22.57 -2.36 0.48
C GLY A 81 -21.10 -2.72 0.18
N PRO A 82 -20.71 -3.98 0.48
CA PRO A 82 -19.31 -4.41 0.39
C PRO A 82 -18.75 -4.41 -1.04
N GLU A 83 -19.56 -4.77 -2.04
CA GLU A 83 -19.12 -4.79 -3.45
C GLU A 83 -18.82 -3.40 -3.99
N GLU A 84 -19.70 -2.44 -3.72
CA GLU A 84 -19.52 -1.06 -4.18
C GLU A 84 -18.40 -0.36 -3.40
N ALA A 85 -18.27 -0.62 -2.09
CA ALA A 85 -17.15 -0.15 -1.29
C ALA A 85 -15.81 -0.69 -1.79
N LEU A 86 -15.77 -1.96 -2.19
CA LEU A 86 -14.61 -2.59 -2.80
C LEU A 86 -14.26 -1.88 -4.12
N ARG A 87 -15.22 -1.70 -5.01
CA ARG A 87 -15.02 -1.08 -6.32
C ARG A 87 -14.50 0.36 -6.20
N LEU A 88 -15.23 1.20 -5.47
CA LEU A 88 -14.90 2.63 -5.31
C LEU A 88 -13.63 2.83 -4.47
N GLY A 89 -13.47 2.04 -3.41
CA GLY A 89 -12.28 2.09 -2.56
C GLY A 89 -11.02 1.73 -3.34
N ARG A 90 -11.05 0.66 -4.13
CA ARG A 90 -9.92 0.26 -4.99
C ARG A 90 -9.58 1.34 -6.02
N GLU A 91 -10.59 1.92 -6.67
CA GLU A 91 -10.38 2.99 -7.65
C GLU A 91 -9.72 4.22 -7.02
N ALA A 92 -10.22 4.67 -5.86
CA ALA A 92 -9.66 5.81 -5.15
C ALA A 92 -8.21 5.56 -4.70
N LEU A 93 -7.95 4.40 -4.09
CA LEU A 93 -6.62 4.08 -3.57
C LEU A 93 -5.61 3.73 -4.67
N PHE A 94 -6.02 3.14 -5.78
CA PHE A 94 -5.16 2.99 -6.95
C PHE A 94 -4.67 4.35 -7.47
N ARG A 95 -5.56 5.35 -7.56
CA ARG A 95 -5.17 6.72 -7.97
C ARG A 95 -4.16 7.33 -7.00
N VAL A 96 -4.37 7.20 -5.71
CA VAL A 96 -3.42 7.65 -4.68
C VAL A 96 -2.09 6.93 -4.82
N GLY A 97 -2.10 5.62 -4.94
CA GLY A 97 -0.89 4.82 -5.13
C GLY A 97 -0.11 5.24 -6.37
N LYS A 98 -0.80 5.47 -7.50
CA LYS A 98 -0.16 5.93 -8.74
C LYS A 98 0.52 7.29 -8.56
N GLN A 99 -0.11 8.21 -7.87
CA GLN A 99 0.50 9.53 -7.57
C GLN A 99 1.73 9.38 -6.66
N LEU A 100 1.65 8.55 -5.62
CA LEU A 100 2.79 8.23 -4.75
C LEU A 100 3.95 7.61 -5.55
N GLY A 101 3.65 6.65 -6.43
CA GLY A 101 4.64 6.03 -7.30
C GLY A 101 5.33 7.03 -8.23
N MET A 102 4.57 7.88 -8.90
CA MET A 102 5.10 8.94 -9.77
C MET A 102 5.99 9.92 -9.01
N ALA A 103 5.56 10.38 -7.83
CA ALA A 103 6.35 11.29 -6.99
C ALA A 103 7.66 10.65 -6.51
N ASN A 104 7.65 9.36 -6.21
CA ASN A 104 8.83 8.65 -5.72
C ASN A 104 9.76 8.16 -6.84
N ARG A 105 9.27 7.98 -8.07
CA ARG A 105 10.09 7.58 -9.22
C ARG A 105 11.31 8.50 -9.40
N GLY A 106 11.10 9.82 -9.45
CA GLY A 106 12.19 10.79 -9.58
C GLY A 106 13.06 10.87 -8.33
N LYS A 107 12.46 10.89 -7.14
CA LYS A 107 13.19 10.99 -5.85
C LYS A 107 14.13 9.80 -5.61
N LEU A 108 13.72 8.60 -5.98
CA LEU A 108 14.50 7.38 -5.80
C LEU A 108 15.40 7.07 -7.00
N GLY A 109 15.16 7.70 -8.15
CA GLY A 109 15.90 7.43 -9.39
C GLY A 109 15.54 6.06 -9.98
N VAL A 110 14.25 5.68 -9.90
CA VAL A 110 13.75 4.42 -10.48
C VAL A 110 13.72 4.55 -12.00
N GLY A 111 14.52 3.71 -12.69
CA GLY A 111 14.56 3.61 -14.14
C GLY A 111 13.55 2.61 -14.70
N SER A 112 13.76 2.20 -15.95
CA SER A 112 12.99 1.15 -16.62
C SER A 112 13.43 -0.27 -16.25
N ASN A 113 14.57 -0.41 -15.55
CA ASN A 113 15.10 -1.71 -15.17
C ASN A 113 14.19 -2.38 -14.12
N PRO A 114 13.76 -3.64 -14.33
CA PRO A 114 12.97 -4.39 -13.34
C PRO A 114 13.62 -4.45 -11.95
N MET A 115 14.94 -4.48 -11.86
CA MET A 115 15.65 -4.47 -10.57
C MET A 115 15.46 -3.18 -9.79
N ASP A 116 15.25 -2.04 -10.46
CA ASP A 116 14.98 -0.78 -9.77
C ASP A 116 13.57 -0.79 -9.16
N LEU A 117 12.60 -1.41 -9.83
CA LEU A 117 11.26 -1.60 -9.29
C LEU A 117 11.29 -2.51 -8.05
N ILE A 118 12.05 -3.61 -8.10
CA ILE A 118 12.22 -4.53 -6.94
C ILE A 118 12.84 -3.78 -5.76
N ARG A 119 13.88 -2.97 -5.98
CA ARG A 119 14.49 -2.16 -4.92
C ARG A 119 13.52 -1.13 -4.33
N ALA A 120 12.73 -0.47 -5.17
CA ALA A 120 11.71 0.46 -4.71
C ALA A 120 10.63 -0.26 -3.88
N ALA A 121 10.17 -1.43 -4.32
CA ALA A 121 9.25 -2.28 -3.57
C ALA A 121 9.85 -2.70 -2.22
N THR A 122 11.15 -3.06 -2.17
CA THR A 122 11.85 -3.39 -0.92
C THR A 122 11.82 -2.24 0.09
N ILE A 123 11.99 -1.00 -0.37
CA ILE A 123 11.93 0.18 0.50
C ILE A 123 10.50 0.38 1.01
N LEU A 124 9.52 0.39 0.11
CA LEU A 124 8.11 0.61 0.45
C LEU A 124 7.59 -0.46 1.43
N TYR A 125 7.85 -1.72 1.14
CA TYR A 125 7.36 -2.82 1.98
C TYR A 125 8.07 -2.88 3.34
N ARG A 126 9.33 -2.43 3.42
CA ARG A 126 9.99 -2.22 4.71
C ARG A 126 9.29 -1.14 5.53
N VAL A 127 8.85 -0.04 4.91
CA VAL A 127 8.04 1.00 5.58
C VAL A 127 6.76 0.40 6.14
N LEU A 128 6.06 -0.43 5.39
CA LEU A 128 4.80 -1.05 5.79
C LEU A 128 4.95 -2.27 6.71
N GLY A 129 6.16 -2.80 6.89
CA GLY A 129 6.40 -4.04 7.67
C GLY A 129 5.92 -5.29 6.94
N ILE A 130 6.14 -5.33 5.63
CA ILE A 130 5.76 -6.42 4.73
C ILE A 130 7.00 -7.19 4.30
N GLU A 131 6.99 -8.51 4.46
CA GLU A 131 8.05 -9.42 4.01
C GLU A 131 7.59 -10.16 2.75
N PHE A 132 8.39 -10.09 1.70
CA PHE A 132 8.05 -10.63 0.40
C PHE A 132 9.26 -11.19 -0.35
N ASN A 133 8.98 -12.01 -1.35
CA ASN A 133 9.91 -12.34 -2.43
C ASN A 133 9.22 -12.20 -3.80
N ILE A 134 10.03 -12.19 -4.86
CA ILE A 134 9.56 -12.15 -6.23
C ILE A 134 10.08 -13.39 -6.95
N GLU A 135 9.14 -14.14 -7.52
CA GLU A 135 9.41 -15.29 -8.39
C GLU A 135 9.17 -14.88 -9.85
N ARG A 136 10.19 -14.98 -10.68
CA ARG A 136 10.06 -14.70 -12.11
C ARG A 136 9.61 -15.94 -12.84
N SER A 137 8.50 -15.83 -13.57
CA SER A 137 8.00 -16.90 -14.43
C SER A 137 8.69 -16.86 -15.82
N ASP A 138 8.86 -15.64 -16.36
CA ASP A 138 9.54 -15.40 -17.65
C ASP A 138 10.06 -13.95 -17.75
N LYS A 139 10.39 -13.48 -18.98
CA LYS A 139 10.87 -12.10 -19.19
C LYS A 139 9.79 -11.05 -18.96
N LYS A 140 8.52 -11.42 -19.09
CA LYS A 140 7.37 -10.50 -19.04
C LYS A 140 6.52 -10.66 -17.79
N ARG A 141 6.67 -11.77 -17.05
CA ARG A 141 5.81 -12.07 -15.90
C ARG A 141 6.63 -12.44 -14.67
N ALA A 142 6.17 -11.96 -13.55
CA ALA A 142 6.67 -12.33 -12.23
C ALA A 142 5.50 -12.42 -11.24
N THR A 143 5.70 -13.12 -10.14
CA THR A 143 4.75 -13.18 -9.03
C THR A 143 5.42 -12.59 -7.80
N LEU A 144 4.79 -11.59 -7.20
CA LEU A 144 5.14 -11.12 -5.87
C LEU A 144 4.42 -12.00 -4.85
N ILE A 145 5.16 -12.51 -3.88
CA ILE A 145 4.65 -13.38 -2.82
C ILE A 145 4.94 -12.71 -1.48
N VAL A 146 3.87 -12.35 -0.75
CA VAL A 146 3.96 -11.80 0.60
C VAL A 146 3.79 -12.92 1.62
N HIS A 147 4.81 -13.11 2.46
CA HIS A 147 4.81 -14.13 3.51
C HIS A 147 4.29 -13.59 4.84
N ARG A 148 4.53 -12.31 5.10
CA ARG A 148 4.13 -11.63 6.34
C ARG A 148 3.75 -10.19 6.04
N CYS A 149 2.65 -9.75 6.64
CA CYS A 149 2.17 -8.39 6.54
C CYS A 149 1.77 -7.89 7.93
N ALA A 150 2.44 -6.84 8.42
CA ALA A 150 2.14 -6.26 9.74
C ALA A 150 0.73 -5.65 9.82
N LEU A 151 0.12 -5.34 8.67
CA LEU A 151 -1.21 -4.70 8.59
C LEU A 151 -2.34 -5.72 8.57
N SER A 152 -2.09 -6.96 8.11
CA SER A 152 -3.12 -7.98 7.89
C SER A 152 -3.88 -8.39 9.15
N GLN A 153 -3.28 -8.23 10.33
CA GLN A 153 -3.93 -8.54 11.62
C GLN A 153 -5.09 -7.59 11.95
N HIS A 154 -5.15 -6.44 11.29
CA HIS A 154 -6.14 -5.40 11.51
C HIS A 154 -7.15 -5.29 10.35
N TYR A 155 -6.94 -6.02 9.26
CA TYR A 155 -7.75 -5.91 8.05
C TYR A 155 -8.73 -7.06 7.91
N SER A 156 -9.98 -6.74 7.55
CA SER A 156 -10.88 -7.67 6.92
C SER A 156 -10.43 -7.97 5.48
N GLU A 157 -11.03 -8.98 4.84
CA GLU A 157 -10.75 -9.26 3.43
C GLU A 157 -11.06 -8.06 2.54
N VAL A 158 -12.21 -7.41 2.74
CA VAL A 158 -12.61 -6.22 1.97
C VAL A 158 -11.58 -5.09 2.18
N THR A 159 -11.20 -4.81 3.42
CA THR A 159 -10.19 -3.79 3.72
C THR A 159 -8.86 -4.11 3.03
N CYS A 160 -8.39 -5.34 3.11
CA CYS A 160 -7.13 -5.75 2.49
C CYS A 160 -7.18 -5.57 0.97
N ARG A 161 -8.27 -6.01 0.32
CA ARG A 161 -8.47 -5.85 -1.13
C ARG A 161 -8.56 -4.38 -1.57
N VAL A 162 -9.18 -3.52 -0.76
CA VAL A 162 -9.23 -2.08 -1.01
C VAL A 162 -7.85 -1.47 -0.91
N LEU A 163 -7.12 -1.75 0.18
CA LEU A 163 -5.80 -1.16 0.43
C LEU A 163 -4.72 -1.68 -0.53
N SER A 164 -4.79 -2.94 -0.98
CA SER A 164 -3.84 -3.51 -1.96
C SER A 164 -3.82 -2.75 -3.29
N ALA A 165 -4.91 -2.08 -3.66
CA ALA A 165 -4.95 -1.23 -4.84
C ALA A 165 -3.97 -0.04 -4.75
N THR A 166 -3.58 0.39 -3.55
CA THR A 166 -2.51 1.39 -3.38
C THR A 166 -1.19 0.85 -3.90
N ASP A 167 -0.83 -0.38 -3.57
CA ASP A 167 0.42 -1.01 -4.02
C ASP A 167 0.43 -1.20 -5.55
N GLU A 168 -0.70 -1.65 -6.11
CA GLU A 168 -0.89 -1.78 -7.56
C GLU A 168 -0.69 -0.43 -8.26
N GLY A 169 -1.28 0.62 -7.70
CA GLY A 169 -1.11 1.99 -8.17
C GLY A 169 0.34 2.47 -8.07
N VAL A 170 1.03 2.21 -6.95
CA VAL A 170 2.44 2.58 -6.76
C VAL A 170 3.31 1.94 -7.82
N VAL A 171 3.13 0.65 -8.11
CA VAL A 171 3.87 -0.03 -9.18
C VAL A 171 3.64 0.64 -10.52
N LYS A 172 2.38 0.93 -10.88
CA LYS A 172 2.04 1.64 -12.12
C LYS A 172 2.63 3.05 -12.19
N GLY A 173 2.70 3.76 -11.06
CA GLY A 173 3.33 5.08 -10.96
C GLY A 173 4.85 5.05 -11.05
N LEU A 174 5.50 4.04 -10.46
CA LEU A 174 6.95 3.84 -10.53
C LEU A 174 7.40 3.45 -11.95
N ASN A 175 6.62 2.61 -12.64
CA ASN A 175 6.88 2.23 -14.02
C ASN A 175 5.54 2.06 -14.77
N PRO A 176 5.23 2.96 -15.74
CA PRO A 176 3.96 2.92 -16.47
C PRO A 176 3.80 1.68 -17.38
N HIS A 177 4.89 0.96 -17.67
CA HIS A 177 4.89 -0.27 -18.46
C HIS A 177 4.77 -1.54 -17.61
N VAL A 178 4.45 -1.40 -16.32
CA VAL A 178 4.25 -2.53 -15.41
C VAL A 178 2.87 -2.47 -14.80
N ASN A 179 2.18 -3.61 -14.84
CA ASN A 179 0.92 -3.81 -14.13
C ASN A 179 1.15 -4.80 -13.00
N MET A 180 0.46 -4.60 -11.90
CA MET A 180 0.40 -5.54 -10.78
C MET A 180 -1.04 -5.70 -10.34
N ALA A 181 -1.45 -6.94 -10.03
CA ALA A 181 -2.77 -7.22 -9.49
C ALA A 181 -2.69 -8.33 -8.44
N PHE A 182 -3.24 -8.08 -7.25
CA PHE A 182 -3.35 -9.12 -6.22
C PHE A 182 -4.44 -10.12 -6.57
N THR A 183 -4.08 -11.41 -6.58
CA THR A 183 -4.98 -12.54 -6.85
C THR A 183 -5.38 -13.26 -5.56
N GLU A 184 -4.49 -13.30 -4.57
CA GLU A 184 -4.71 -13.93 -3.27
C GLU A 184 -4.27 -12.96 -2.15
N VAL A 185 -5.02 -12.93 -1.04
CA VAL A 185 -4.69 -12.13 0.13
C VAL A 185 -4.76 -12.97 1.40
N LEU A 186 -3.87 -12.71 2.38
CA LEU A 186 -3.80 -13.41 3.67
C LEU A 186 -5.14 -13.36 4.42
N THR A 187 -5.86 -12.26 4.31
CA THR A 187 -7.13 -12.03 5.01
C THR A 187 -8.32 -12.82 4.47
N SER A 188 -8.18 -13.50 3.31
CA SER A 188 -9.17 -14.44 2.78
C SER A 188 -8.91 -15.89 3.17
N GLY A 189 -8.01 -16.14 4.15
CA GLY A 189 -7.64 -17.47 4.60
C GLY A 189 -6.50 -18.12 3.80
N CYS A 190 -5.92 -17.40 2.82
CA CYS A 190 -4.74 -17.86 2.10
C CYS A 190 -3.50 -17.81 3.00
N SER A 191 -2.58 -18.75 2.82
CA SER A 191 -1.31 -18.77 3.59
C SER A 191 -0.35 -17.64 3.21
N LYS A 192 -0.56 -16.99 2.07
CA LYS A 192 0.27 -15.91 1.51
C LYS A 192 -0.58 -14.98 0.65
N CYS A 193 -0.14 -13.70 0.50
CA CYS A 193 -0.68 -12.92 -0.61
C CYS A 193 0.12 -13.21 -1.88
N ARG A 194 -0.57 -13.20 -3.03
CA ARG A 194 0.07 -13.29 -4.35
C ARG A 194 -0.40 -12.16 -5.23
N ALA A 195 0.54 -11.52 -5.92
CA ALA A 195 0.22 -10.56 -6.96
C ALA A 195 0.95 -10.90 -8.25
N GLN A 196 0.22 -10.90 -9.36
CA GLN A 196 0.77 -11.06 -10.69
C GLN A 196 1.36 -9.73 -11.15
N ILE A 197 2.58 -9.79 -11.69
CA ILE A 197 3.28 -8.63 -12.25
C ILE A 197 3.51 -8.89 -13.73
N GLU A 198 3.06 -7.98 -14.57
CA GLU A 198 3.20 -8.04 -16.03
C GLU A 198 3.98 -6.83 -16.52
N PHE A 199 4.99 -7.10 -17.36
CA PHE A 199 5.82 -6.10 -18.03
C PHE A 199 5.35 -5.93 -19.47
N GLU A 200 4.79 -4.77 -19.77
CA GLU A 200 4.43 -4.35 -21.13
C GLU A 200 5.71 -4.01 -21.93
N ASN A 201 5.71 -4.28 -23.21
CA ASN A 201 6.84 -3.97 -24.11
C ASN A 201 6.95 -2.47 -24.35
#